data_6a539b20444ccb4b2e24f7406d967b5b
#
_entry.id   6a539b20444ccb4b2e24f7406d967b5b
#
_cell.length_a   1.000
_cell.length_b   1.000
_cell.length_c   1.000
_cell.angle_alpha   90.00
_cell.angle_beta   90.00
_cell.angle_gamma   90.00
#
_symmetry.space_group_name_H-M   'P 1'
#
loop_
_entity.id
_entity.type
_entity.pdbx_description
1 polymer ?
#
loop_
_entity_poly.entity_id
_entity_poly.type
_entity_poly.pdbx_seq_one_letter_code
_entity_poly.pdbx_strand_id
1 'polypeptide(L)'
;MKRKIFAVLLTGAMLTAGLSTTVFADGEKTFVYGTTGYSEEMGDAGLNPHDNYSGWSALRYGVGETLFKYNDNMEVEPWLATDYEFVDDTTVKITLRDGVKFSSGRAMDAEAVKECLEDLIAVHDRAPYDLKIDHIEADGLTLTIYTTEPC
;
A
#
# COMPACT_ATOMS: atom_id res chain seq x y z
N MET A 1 -45.75 4.01 -47.83
CA MET A 1 -44.27 3.91 -47.89
C MET A 1 -43.53 4.87 -46.95
N LYS A 2 -44.12 5.93 -46.41
CA LYS A 2 -43.41 6.90 -45.51
C LYS A 2 -43.24 6.46 -44.06
N ARG A 3 -44.00 5.49 -43.54
CA ARG A 3 -43.92 5.02 -42.14
C ARG A 3 -42.80 4.03 -41.86
N LYS A 4 -42.32 3.32 -42.86
CA LYS A 4 -41.24 2.32 -42.70
C LYS A 4 -39.83 2.94 -42.64
N ILE A 5 -39.66 4.11 -43.25
CA ILE A 5 -38.36 4.81 -43.24
C ILE A 5 -38.08 5.47 -41.89
N PHE A 6 -39.12 5.91 -41.17
CA PHE A 6 -38.95 6.52 -39.85
C PHE A 6 -38.55 5.53 -38.75
N ALA A 7 -39.02 4.29 -38.84
CA ALA A 7 -38.67 3.23 -37.89
C ALA A 7 -37.21 2.76 -38.01
N VAL A 8 -36.68 2.75 -39.24
CA VAL A 8 -35.30 2.36 -39.50
C VAL A 8 -34.30 3.45 -39.05
N LEU A 9 -34.68 4.71 -39.16
CA LEU A 9 -33.85 5.83 -38.68
C LEU A 9 -33.80 5.91 -37.13
N LEU A 10 -34.86 5.52 -36.43
CA LEU A 10 -34.88 5.52 -34.95
C LEU A 10 -34.06 4.34 -34.37
N THR A 11 -34.04 3.22 -35.05
CA THR A 11 -33.24 2.05 -34.62
C THR A 11 -31.74 2.24 -34.91
N GLY A 12 -31.38 2.99 -35.96
CA GLY A 12 -30.00 3.34 -36.24
C GLY A 12 -29.40 4.32 -35.24
N ALA A 13 -30.22 5.26 -34.71
CA ALA A 13 -29.76 6.24 -33.74
C ALA A 13 -29.52 5.64 -32.32
N MET A 14 -30.22 4.54 -31.97
CA MET A 14 -30.03 3.86 -30.69
C MET A 14 -28.81 2.93 -30.68
N LEU A 15 -28.37 2.46 -31.84
CA LEU A 15 -27.16 1.60 -31.91
C LEU A 15 -25.84 2.40 -31.85
N THR A 16 -25.87 3.70 -32.11
CA THR A 16 -24.67 4.54 -32.04
C THR A 16 -24.42 5.15 -30.66
N ALA A 17 -25.40 5.11 -29.76
CA ALA A 17 -25.27 5.61 -28.39
C ALA A 17 -24.56 4.62 -27.43
N GLY A 18 -24.29 3.40 -27.87
CA GLY A 18 -23.67 2.35 -27.06
C GLY A 18 -22.21 2.03 -27.41
N LEU A 19 -21.64 2.68 -28.40
CA LEU A 19 -20.21 2.57 -28.70
C LEU A 19 -19.45 3.57 -27.84
N SER A 20 -19.15 3.17 -26.60
CA SER A 20 -18.08 3.80 -25.86
C SER A 20 -16.81 3.67 -26.69
N THR A 21 -16.43 4.71 -27.41
CA THR A 21 -15.11 4.77 -27.99
C THR A 21 -14.12 4.81 -26.85
N THR A 22 -13.50 3.68 -26.54
CA THR A 22 -12.29 3.65 -25.73
C THR A 22 -11.24 4.40 -26.56
N VAL A 23 -11.00 5.66 -26.21
CA VAL A 23 -9.86 6.39 -26.73
C VAL A 23 -8.63 5.78 -26.09
N PHE A 24 -7.96 4.86 -26.78
CA PHE A 24 -6.62 4.47 -26.42
C PHE A 24 -5.69 5.61 -26.84
N ALA A 25 -5.16 6.32 -25.85
CA ALA A 25 -4.05 7.23 -26.11
C ALA A 25 -2.86 6.39 -26.59
N ASP A 26 -2.35 6.74 -27.76
CA ASP A 26 -1.23 6.05 -28.38
C ASP A 26 0.04 6.42 -27.57
N GLY A 27 0.64 5.45 -26.87
CA GLY A 27 1.96 5.58 -26.26
C GLY A 27 2.10 5.07 -24.85
N GLU A 28 1.33 5.52 -23.89
CA GLU A 28 1.50 5.13 -22.48
C GLU A 28 0.25 4.42 -21.94
N LYS A 29 0.42 3.19 -21.49
CA LYS A 29 -0.68 2.44 -20.87
C LYS A 29 -0.95 3.00 -19.49
N THR A 30 -1.91 3.90 -19.37
CA THR A 30 -2.33 4.46 -18.09
C THR A 30 -3.49 3.66 -17.51
N PHE A 31 -3.32 3.12 -16.31
CA PHE A 31 -4.40 2.55 -15.51
C PHE A 31 -4.85 3.58 -14.48
N VAL A 32 -6.13 3.95 -14.52
CA VAL A 32 -6.70 4.88 -13.55
C VAL A 32 -7.64 4.10 -12.63
N TYR A 33 -7.31 4.08 -11.34
CA TYR A 33 -8.14 3.49 -10.31
C TYR A 33 -8.77 4.60 -9.45
N GLY A 34 -10.09 4.63 -9.36
CA GLY A 34 -10.84 5.57 -8.54
C GLY A 34 -11.45 4.87 -7.33
N THR A 35 -11.43 5.52 -6.19
CA THR A 35 -12.08 5.06 -4.96
C THR A 35 -12.94 6.17 -4.36
N THR A 36 -14.08 5.79 -3.76
CA THR A 36 -14.95 6.69 -2.99
C THR A 36 -14.62 6.71 -1.49
N GLY A 37 -13.58 5.98 -1.07
CA GLY A 37 -13.18 5.84 0.33
C GLY A 37 -12.40 7.03 0.90
N TYR A 38 -12.17 8.06 0.10
CA TYR A 38 -11.56 9.32 0.56
C TYR A 38 -12.66 10.24 1.09
N SER A 39 -12.76 10.40 2.40
CA SER A 39 -13.58 11.45 3.00
C SER A 39 -12.76 12.74 3.18
N GLU A 40 -13.43 13.90 3.23
CA GLU A 40 -12.78 15.17 3.56
C GLU A 40 -12.08 15.12 4.95
N GLU A 41 -12.54 14.26 5.85
CA GLU A 41 -11.95 14.00 7.17
C GLU A 41 -10.59 13.28 7.09
N MET A 42 -10.32 12.56 5.98
CA MET A 42 -9.02 11.94 5.69
C MET A 42 -8.12 12.82 4.81
N GLY A 43 -8.61 14.03 4.44
CA GLY A 43 -8.09 14.81 3.33
C GLY A 43 -6.70 15.38 3.52
N ASP A 44 -6.29 15.69 4.74
CA ASP A 44 -4.97 16.31 5.00
C ASP A 44 -3.85 15.26 5.10
N ALA A 45 -4.16 14.02 5.45
CA ALA A 45 -3.19 12.94 5.56
C ALA A 45 -2.69 12.40 4.20
N GLY A 46 -3.44 12.64 3.12
CA GLY A 46 -3.11 12.16 1.79
C GLY A 46 -3.00 10.63 1.73
N LEU A 47 -1.96 10.13 1.08
CA LEU A 47 -1.59 8.71 1.03
C LEU A 47 -0.52 8.33 2.07
N ASN A 48 -0.28 9.18 3.07
CA ASN A 48 0.67 8.87 4.13
C ASN A 48 0.16 7.68 4.97
N PRO A 49 0.81 6.50 4.91
CA PRO A 49 0.36 5.32 5.65
C PRO A 49 0.53 5.45 7.17
N HIS A 50 1.31 6.45 7.64
CA HIS A 50 1.55 6.68 9.05
C HIS A 50 0.47 7.55 9.70
N ASP A 51 -0.36 8.22 8.91
CA ASP A 51 -1.38 9.11 9.42
C ASP A 51 -2.76 8.46 9.32
N ASN A 52 -3.38 8.25 10.46
CA ASN A 52 -4.70 7.65 10.65
C ASN A 52 -4.92 6.34 9.85
N TYR A 53 -6.14 6.11 9.32
CA TYR A 53 -6.50 4.91 8.55
C TYR A 53 -6.09 4.95 7.07
N SER A 54 -5.37 5.97 6.61
CA SER A 54 -4.91 6.08 5.21
C SER A 54 -3.95 4.96 4.82
N GLY A 55 -3.23 4.39 5.78
CA GLY A 55 -2.34 3.25 5.58
C GLY A 55 -3.01 2.05 4.92
N TRP A 56 -4.25 1.77 5.27
CA TRP A 56 -5.01 0.67 4.65
C TRP A 56 -5.24 0.90 3.16
N SER A 57 -5.50 2.13 2.76
CA SER A 57 -5.68 2.49 1.35
C SER A 57 -4.37 2.35 0.59
N ALA A 58 -3.26 2.85 1.13
CA ALA A 58 -1.95 2.75 0.51
C ALA A 58 -1.53 1.29 0.27
N LEU A 59 -1.71 0.42 1.27
CA LEU A 59 -1.39 -1.01 1.17
C LEU A 59 -2.35 -1.76 0.23
N ARG A 60 -3.66 -1.53 0.34
CA ARG A 60 -4.68 -2.22 -0.45
C ARG A 60 -4.58 -1.92 -1.94
N TYR A 61 -4.16 -0.71 -2.30
CA TYR A 61 -4.01 -0.29 -3.69
C TYR A 61 -2.61 -0.51 -4.27
N GLY A 62 -1.71 -1.14 -3.49
CA GLY A 62 -0.37 -1.46 -3.96
C GLY A 62 0.55 -0.24 -4.11
N VAL A 63 0.26 0.84 -3.39
CA VAL A 63 1.13 2.02 -3.32
C VAL A 63 2.25 1.80 -2.30
N GLY A 64 1.91 1.19 -1.16
CA GLY A 64 2.85 0.79 -0.12
C GLY A 64 3.02 -0.72 -0.08
N GLU A 65 4.13 -1.16 0.49
CA GLU A 65 4.46 -2.57 0.71
C GLU A 65 4.84 -2.78 2.18
N THR A 66 4.71 -4.03 2.64
CA THR A 66 5.00 -4.42 4.02
C THR A 66 6.23 -5.32 4.11
N LEU A 67 6.83 -5.43 5.30
CA LEU A 67 7.94 -6.36 5.54
C LEU A 67 7.49 -7.82 5.37
N PHE A 68 6.30 -8.13 5.84
CA PHE A 68 5.65 -9.44 5.75
C PHE A 68 4.23 -9.25 5.24
N LYS A 69 3.63 -10.29 4.68
CA LYS A 69 2.23 -10.30 4.23
C LYS A 69 1.54 -11.57 4.69
N TYR A 70 0.22 -11.59 4.64
CA TYR A 70 -0.56 -12.82 4.82
C TYR A 70 -0.78 -13.53 3.47
N ASN A 71 -0.62 -14.84 3.49
CA ASN A 71 -1.04 -15.70 2.37
C ASN A 71 -2.54 -16.00 2.44
N ASP A 72 -3.05 -16.80 1.48
CA ASP A 72 -4.47 -17.16 1.40
C ASP A 72 -4.96 -17.98 2.61
N ASN A 73 -4.06 -18.57 3.37
CA ASN A 73 -4.35 -19.33 4.59
C ASN A 73 -4.26 -18.47 5.85
N MET A 74 -4.01 -17.16 5.72
CA MET A 74 -3.76 -16.23 6.83
C MET A 74 -2.47 -16.53 7.61
N GLU A 75 -1.49 -17.17 6.98
CA GLU A 75 -0.16 -17.37 7.53
C GLU A 75 0.76 -16.23 7.11
N VAL A 76 1.65 -15.81 8.01
CA VAL A 76 2.63 -14.76 7.72
C VAL A 76 3.71 -15.31 6.80
N GLU A 77 3.95 -14.62 5.69
CA GLU A 77 5.03 -14.97 4.76
C GLU A 77 5.94 -13.76 4.49
N PRO A 78 7.22 -14.01 4.17
CA PRO A 78 8.19 -12.98 3.81
C PRO A 78 7.75 -12.17 2.59
N TRP A 79 8.01 -10.84 2.62
CA TRP A 79 7.80 -9.95 1.48
C TRP A 79 9.00 -9.02 1.26
N LEU A 80 9.05 -7.81 1.87
CA LEU A 80 10.24 -6.95 1.86
C LEU A 80 11.31 -7.44 2.85
N ALA A 81 10.92 -8.15 3.91
CA ALA A 81 11.82 -8.96 4.70
C ALA A 81 11.92 -10.38 4.11
N THR A 82 13.00 -11.07 4.39
CA THR A 82 13.25 -12.46 3.98
C THR A 82 13.09 -13.44 5.12
N ASP A 83 13.28 -12.98 6.37
CA ASP A 83 13.22 -13.84 7.56
C ASP A 83 13.03 -13.00 8.83
N TYR A 84 12.60 -13.65 9.90
CA TYR A 84 12.56 -13.09 11.24
C TYR A 84 12.84 -14.16 12.30
N GLU A 85 13.38 -13.74 13.43
CA GLU A 85 13.72 -14.57 14.56
C GLU A 85 13.33 -13.87 15.88
N PHE A 86 12.55 -14.53 16.73
CA PHE A 86 12.38 -14.11 18.12
C PHE A 86 13.61 -14.53 18.91
N VAL A 87 14.49 -13.58 19.24
CA VAL A 87 15.71 -13.82 20.01
C VAL A 87 15.37 -14.15 21.47
N ASP A 88 14.37 -13.45 21.99
CA ASP A 88 13.74 -13.68 23.29
C ASP A 88 12.30 -13.11 23.26
N ASP A 89 11.64 -13.06 24.43
CA ASP A 89 10.23 -12.64 24.56
C ASP A 89 10.00 -11.16 24.19
N THR A 90 11.05 -10.33 24.15
CA THR A 90 10.97 -8.89 23.91
C THR A 90 11.84 -8.42 22.76
N THR A 91 12.50 -9.33 22.05
CA THR A 91 13.44 -9.00 21.00
C THR A 91 13.16 -9.78 19.73
N VAL A 92 12.87 -9.07 18.65
CA VAL A 92 12.73 -9.66 17.31
C VAL A 92 13.79 -9.12 16.36
N LYS A 93 14.45 -10.01 15.66
CA LYS A 93 15.41 -9.72 14.62
C LYS A 93 14.81 -10.01 13.27
N ILE A 94 14.91 -9.06 12.34
CA ILE A 94 14.34 -9.13 11.00
C ILE A 94 15.46 -8.97 9.98
N THR A 95 15.49 -9.86 8.99
CA THR A 95 16.41 -9.77 7.85
C THR A 95 15.67 -9.19 6.65
N LEU A 96 16.18 -8.10 6.12
CA LEU A 96 15.59 -7.41 4.97
C LEU A 96 16.06 -8.02 3.64
N ARG A 97 15.25 -7.86 2.60
CA ARG A 97 15.58 -8.23 1.23
C ARG A 97 16.60 -7.26 0.66
N ASP A 98 17.69 -7.82 0.12
CA ASP A 98 18.72 -7.03 -0.56
C ASP A 98 18.24 -6.50 -1.92
N GLY A 99 18.80 -5.37 -2.34
CA GLY A 99 18.57 -4.77 -3.66
C GLY A 99 17.23 -4.04 -3.82
N VAL A 100 16.42 -3.95 -2.79
CA VAL A 100 15.15 -3.20 -2.81
C VAL A 100 15.42 -1.70 -2.77
N LYS A 101 14.59 -0.93 -3.49
CA LYS A 101 14.66 0.54 -3.50
C LYS A 101 13.26 1.15 -3.37
N PHE A 102 13.19 2.25 -2.65
CA PHE A 102 12.02 3.12 -2.67
C PHE A 102 11.81 3.76 -4.05
N SER A 103 10.62 4.27 -4.32
CA SER A 103 10.31 5.01 -5.55
C SER A 103 11.21 6.24 -5.78
N SER A 104 11.76 6.81 -4.71
CA SER A 104 12.76 7.89 -4.75
C SER A 104 14.14 7.45 -5.26
N GLY A 105 14.38 6.14 -5.37
CA GLY A 105 15.69 5.56 -5.69
C GLY A 105 16.60 5.29 -4.49
N ARG A 106 16.22 5.72 -3.27
CA ARG A 106 16.92 5.39 -2.02
C ARG A 106 16.89 3.86 -1.81
N ALA A 107 18.00 3.27 -1.39
CA ALA A 107 18.03 1.86 -0.98
C ALA A 107 17.17 1.64 0.28
N MET A 108 16.50 0.50 0.34
CA MET A 108 15.80 0.02 1.53
C MET A 108 16.79 -0.82 2.34
N ASP A 109 17.47 -0.20 3.28
CA ASP A 109 18.29 -0.82 4.31
C ASP A 109 17.61 -0.79 5.69
N ALA A 110 18.25 -1.35 6.70
CA ALA A 110 17.69 -1.40 8.04
C ALA A 110 17.53 -0.01 8.66
N GLU A 111 18.41 0.95 8.33
CA GLU A 111 18.28 2.34 8.80
C GLU A 111 17.05 3.01 8.19
N ALA A 112 16.78 2.81 6.91
CA ALA A 112 15.60 3.37 6.26
C ALA A 112 14.29 2.79 6.82
N VAL A 113 14.26 1.50 7.17
CA VAL A 113 13.10 0.85 7.80
C VAL A 113 12.93 1.34 9.25
N LYS A 114 14.02 1.49 9.99
CA LYS A 114 14.03 2.07 11.34
C LYS A 114 13.43 3.47 11.34
N GLU A 115 13.92 4.36 10.47
CA GLU A 115 13.39 5.73 10.32
C GLU A 115 11.88 5.70 10.03
N CYS A 116 11.43 4.79 9.16
CA CYS A 116 10.00 4.63 8.82
C CYS A 116 9.16 4.21 10.04
N LEU A 117 9.62 3.27 10.85
CA LEU A 117 8.92 2.81 12.06
C LEU A 117 8.95 3.87 13.18
N GLU A 118 10.05 4.57 13.34
CA GLU A 118 10.16 5.67 14.31
C GLU A 118 9.23 6.83 13.94
N ASP A 119 9.11 7.17 12.65
CA ASP A 119 8.15 8.15 12.16
C ASP A 119 6.71 7.69 12.40
N LEU A 120 6.38 6.43 12.11
CA LEU A 120 5.07 5.86 12.42
C LEU A 120 4.71 6.00 13.90
N ILE A 121 5.65 5.67 14.80
CA ILE A 121 5.44 5.79 16.27
C ILE A 121 5.23 7.25 16.69
N ALA A 122 5.92 8.17 16.04
CA ALA A 122 5.84 9.61 16.37
C ALA A 122 4.54 10.26 15.89
N VAL A 123 3.96 9.78 14.79
CA VAL A 123 2.81 10.42 14.11
C VAL A 123 1.48 9.74 14.44
N HIS A 124 1.47 8.41 14.51
CA HIS A 124 0.24 7.63 14.63
C HIS A 124 -0.20 7.47 16.10
N ASP A 125 -1.40 7.92 16.43
CA ASP A 125 -1.95 7.92 17.80
C ASP A 125 -1.91 6.54 18.50
N ARG A 126 -2.10 5.46 17.76
CA ARG A 126 -2.19 4.10 18.32
C ARG A 126 -0.88 3.31 18.24
N ALA A 127 0.00 3.62 17.30
CA ALA A 127 1.20 2.83 17.06
C ALA A 127 2.08 2.64 18.32
N PRO A 128 2.30 3.64 19.17
CA PRO A 128 3.08 3.46 20.40
C PRO A 128 2.48 2.42 21.35
N TYR A 129 1.15 2.35 21.41
CA TYR A 129 0.43 1.42 22.31
C TYR A 129 0.28 0.01 21.72
N ASP A 130 0.13 -0.09 20.41
CA ASP A 130 -0.09 -1.36 19.72
C ASP A 130 1.25 -2.10 19.49
N LEU A 131 2.31 -1.37 19.14
CA LEU A 131 3.63 -1.94 18.82
C LEU A 131 4.53 -2.09 20.05
N LYS A 132 4.38 -1.22 21.06
CA LYS A 132 5.16 -1.22 22.32
C LYS A 132 6.67 -1.27 22.11
N ILE A 133 7.14 -0.65 21.03
CA ILE A 133 8.57 -0.60 20.70
C ILE A 133 9.27 0.30 21.72
N ASP A 134 10.32 -0.21 22.33
CA ASP A 134 11.24 0.52 23.20
C ASP A 134 12.28 1.26 22.33
N HIS A 135 13.01 0.50 21.53
CA HIS A 135 13.96 1.05 20.56
C HIS A 135 14.22 0.08 19.41
N ILE A 136 14.86 0.58 18.37
CA ILE A 136 15.21 -0.16 17.17
C ILE A 136 16.68 0.01 16.87
N GLU A 137 17.38 -1.09 16.61
CA GLU A 137 18.74 -1.11 16.11
C GLU A 137 18.77 -1.51 14.64
N ALA A 138 19.65 -0.90 13.85
CA ALA A 138 19.83 -1.15 12.43
C ALA A 138 21.29 -1.43 12.11
N ASP A 139 21.54 -2.53 11.39
CA ASP A 139 22.87 -2.89 10.90
C ASP A 139 22.76 -3.52 9.49
N GLY A 140 23.11 -2.76 8.47
CA GLY A 140 23.06 -3.19 7.08
C GLY A 140 21.65 -3.60 6.64
N LEU A 141 21.37 -4.88 6.52
CA LEU A 141 20.05 -5.46 6.22
C LEU A 141 19.39 -6.11 7.42
N THR A 142 19.92 -5.92 8.61
CA THR A 142 19.40 -6.49 9.84
C THR A 142 18.76 -5.40 10.68
N LEU A 143 17.48 -5.56 10.99
CA LEU A 143 16.73 -4.73 11.91
C LEU A 143 16.45 -5.52 13.19
N THR A 144 16.78 -4.94 14.35
CA THR A 144 16.45 -5.55 15.65
C THR A 144 15.50 -4.62 16.37
N ILE A 145 14.33 -5.13 16.73
CA ILE A 145 13.28 -4.38 17.43
C ILE A 145 13.21 -4.90 18.86
N TYR A 146 13.28 -3.99 19.81
CA TYR A 146 13.12 -4.26 21.24
C TYR A 146 11.77 -3.72 21.69
N THR A 147 11.01 -4.52 22.42
CA THR A 147 9.68 -4.15 22.92
C THR A 147 9.69 -4.01 24.45
N THR A 148 8.80 -3.17 24.98
CA THR A 148 8.64 -2.95 26.43
C THR A 148 7.90 -4.08 27.12
N GLU A 149 7.21 -4.95 26.37
CA GLU A 149 6.44 -6.10 26.82
C GLU A 149 6.66 -7.26 25.86
N PRO A 150 6.42 -8.51 26.27
CA PRO A 150 6.49 -9.67 25.39
C PRO A 150 5.65 -9.50 24.12
N CYS A 151 6.20 -9.84 22.95
CA CYS A 151 5.57 -9.78 21.63
C CYS A 151 5.05 -11.15 21.15
#